data_987941add62c3b54287ab9df1d46fdb3
#
_entry.id   987941add62c3b54287ab9df1d46fdb3
#
_cell.length_a   1.000
_cell.length_b   1.000
_cell.length_c   1.000
_cell.angle_alpha   90.00
_cell.angle_beta   90.00
_cell.angle_gamma   90.00
#
_symmetry.space_group_name_H-M   'P 1'
#
loop_
_entity.id
_entity.type
_entity.pdbx_description
1 polymer ?
#
loop_
_entity_poly.entity_id
_entity_poly.type
_entity_poly.pdbx_seq_one_letter_code
_entity_poly.pdbx_strand_id
1 'polypeptide(L)'
;MIFKLLVVDDEVTMRKGISNYMNWASIDCQVVGSASDGVEAMEFLDREPVDIVITDIKMPAADGLEVARYVYEHHPHTKVIILTGYADFQYAQTAIKYRVTSFILKPTNKKELFAAVQEAQKQLIISQRQENIAKEGVFFLKDQLMQELTDHPCTLELKEKLQSLGLTMESYYVAAFKPVSDDPDLPALKKIIIEEKQNSYCYRYNNLIINIYFQPSDFARPIDQEDQKSCSFTSIPDYIIKNCQEISGIAKALGSTEVLTGISALHQSPEVFQTAVSEAIQALTHNFYSEQNISVFHNSSQEVPADLSVENSLDLYQIESSLNNWDFTGATSMSGHMFSKFKSSFTNSQDAKNICSQIYYICCRVLVKKELEPVPVDYLEKISKSRDIFALENTITDIMEYTKENSISSHAVPNYIIENTLRYISQNLSGNLSLDAIAGQLHISPSHLSRTFKKAALGSLTEYINKERIEKAKELLQNTDLLTYEIAESVGYKDATYFSSIFRKYEGISPSEYKAKFF
;
A
#
# COMPACT_ATOMS: atom_id res chain seq x y z
N MET A 1 -3.33 30.07 27.74
CA MET A 1 -2.27 30.89 27.13
C MET A 1 -1.82 31.91 28.15
N ILE A 2 -0.53 32.01 28.49
CA ILE A 2 -0.02 32.96 29.49
C ILE A 2 0.54 34.17 28.76
N PHE A 3 0.00 35.37 29.02
CA PHE A 3 0.43 36.61 28.38
C PHE A 3 1.62 37.22 29.15
N LYS A 4 2.60 37.70 28.41
CA LYS A 4 3.85 38.27 28.92
C LYS A 4 3.71 39.77 29.11
N LEU A 5 3.94 40.23 30.34
CA LEU A 5 3.86 41.64 30.72
C LEU A 5 5.24 42.25 30.93
N LEU A 6 5.47 43.46 30.38
CA LEU A 6 6.60 44.35 30.74
C LEU A 6 6.05 45.53 31.53
N VAL A 7 6.65 45.85 32.65
CA VAL A 7 6.27 47.00 33.51
C VAL A 7 7.37 48.05 33.44
N VAL A 8 7.01 49.25 33.05
CA VAL A 8 7.94 50.37 32.85
C VAL A 8 7.48 51.56 33.72
N ASP A 9 8.29 51.95 34.67
CA ASP A 9 8.02 53.09 35.58
C ASP A 9 9.32 53.52 36.22
N ASP A 10 9.64 54.82 36.29
CA ASP A 10 10.88 55.30 36.87
C ASP A 10 10.87 55.19 38.40
N GLU A 11 9.68 55.20 39.03
CA GLU A 11 9.50 55.02 40.45
C GLU A 11 9.63 53.54 40.86
N VAL A 12 10.70 53.18 41.55
CA VAL A 12 11.02 51.83 42.02
C VAL A 12 9.87 51.20 42.82
N THR A 13 9.20 51.98 43.66
CA THR A 13 8.07 51.53 44.50
C THR A 13 6.86 51.13 43.65
N MET A 14 6.49 51.93 42.66
CA MET A 14 5.39 51.65 41.71
C MET A 14 5.72 50.47 40.85
N ARG A 15 6.92 50.45 40.26
CA ARG A 15 7.39 49.36 39.41
C ARG A 15 7.36 48.01 40.14
N LYS A 16 7.89 47.93 41.36
CA LYS A 16 7.82 46.73 42.21
C LYS A 16 6.38 46.40 42.63
N GLY A 17 5.57 47.44 42.93
CA GLY A 17 4.17 47.29 43.31
C GLY A 17 3.35 46.58 42.21
N ILE A 18 3.51 47.04 41.00
CA ILE A 18 2.83 46.46 39.84
C ILE A 18 3.41 45.07 39.49
N SER A 19 4.73 44.91 39.48
CA SER A 19 5.38 43.68 39.09
C SER A 19 5.19 42.52 40.08
N ASN A 20 5.35 42.78 41.39
CA ASN A 20 5.49 41.72 42.38
C ASN A 20 4.27 41.54 43.29
N TYR A 21 3.50 42.59 43.56
CA TYR A 21 2.38 42.54 44.50
C TYR A 21 1.01 42.34 43.87
N MET A 22 0.94 42.40 42.57
CA MET A 22 -0.28 42.06 41.84
C MET A 22 -0.31 40.57 41.44
N ASN A 23 -1.43 39.91 41.67
CA ASN A 23 -1.58 38.49 41.31
C ASN A 23 -1.93 38.34 39.81
N TRP A 24 -0.95 38.54 38.95
CA TRP A 24 -1.08 38.47 37.52
C TRP A 24 -1.49 37.07 37.01
N ALA A 25 -1.07 36.03 37.74
CA ALA A 25 -1.45 34.65 37.41
C ALA A 25 -2.98 34.41 37.47
N SER A 26 -3.73 35.23 38.29
CA SER A 26 -5.20 35.13 38.35
C SER A 26 -5.92 35.56 37.07
N ILE A 27 -5.22 36.22 36.15
CA ILE A 27 -5.72 36.64 34.83
C ILE A 27 -4.80 36.16 33.71
N ASP A 28 -4.18 34.99 33.87
CA ASP A 28 -3.32 34.35 32.86
C ASP A 28 -2.18 35.25 32.33
N CYS A 29 -1.58 36.06 33.22
CA CYS A 29 -0.44 36.92 32.91
C CYS A 29 0.79 36.57 33.72
N GLN A 30 1.95 36.86 33.15
CA GLN A 30 3.27 36.75 33.81
C GLN A 30 4.10 38.00 33.51
N VAL A 31 4.64 38.65 34.54
CA VAL A 31 5.63 39.71 34.34
C VAL A 31 6.96 39.07 33.96
N VAL A 32 7.43 39.35 32.74
CA VAL A 32 8.68 38.82 32.18
C VAL A 32 9.84 39.80 32.35
N GLY A 33 9.55 41.08 32.58
CA GLY A 33 10.55 42.10 32.78
C GLY A 33 10.01 43.36 33.42
N SER A 34 10.92 44.23 33.86
CA SER A 34 10.62 45.59 34.28
C SER A 34 11.74 46.52 33.83
N ALA A 35 11.39 47.72 33.44
CA ALA A 35 12.32 48.77 33.02
C ALA A 35 12.13 50.06 33.80
N SER A 36 13.17 50.86 33.98
CA SER A 36 13.19 52.12 34.71
C SER A 36 12.93 53.35 33.85
N ASP A 37 13.03 53.18 32.54
CA ASP A 37 12.77 54.23 31.55
C ASP A 37 12.41 53.62 30.18
N GLY A 38 12.07 54.48 29.22
CA GLY A 38 11.64 54.03 27.89
C GLY A 38 12.76 53.45 27.07
N VAL A 39 14.02 53.82 27.26
CA VAL A 39 15.16 53.27 26.51
C VAL A 39 15.39 51.80 26.91
N GLU A 40 15.43 51.54 28.23
CA GLU A 40 15.55 50.18 28.77
C GLU A 40 14.37 49.30 28.32
N ALA A 41 13.15 49.87 28.24
CA ALA A 41 11.96 49.19 27.79
C ALA A 41 12.05 48.79 26.31
N MET A 42 12.52 49.69 25.42
CA MET A 42 12.72 49.40 24.00
C MET A 42 13.78 48.33 23.77
N GLU A 43 14.92 48.40 24.49
CA GLU A 43 15.95 47.36 24.43
C GLU A 43 15.44 45.99 24.94
N PHE A 44 14.53 45.96 25.90
CA PHE A 44 13.91 44.73 26.39
C PHE A 44 12.98 44.12 25.34
N LEU A 45 12.16 44.95 24.70
CA LEU A 45 11.24 44.53 23.64
C LEU A 45 11.94 43.89 22.44
N ASP A 46 13.14 44.34 22.11
CA ASP A 46 13.94 43.75 21.01
C ASP A 46 14.55 42.39 21.38
N ARG A 47 14.75 42.13 22.67
CA ARG A 47 15.38 40.89 23.14
C ARG A 47 14.39 39.79 23.51
N GLU A 48 13.24 40.15 24.02
CA GLU A 48 12.26 39.23 24.58
C GLU A 48 10.85 39.52 24.05
N PRO A 49 10.08 38.49 23.66
CA PRO A 49 8.70 38.70 23.25
C PRO A 49 7.82 39.16 24.40
N VAL A 50 7.12 40.29 24.22
CA VAL A 50 6.19 40.88 25.16
C VAL A 50 4.84 41.06 24.53
N ASP A 51 3.76 40.63 25.22
CA ASP A 51 2.39 40.78 24.76
C ASP A 51 1.75 42.11 25.16
N ILE A 52 2.06 42.58 26.42
CA ILE A 52 1.48 43.79 26.97
C ILE A 52 2.55 44.59 27.70
N VAL A 53 2.65 45.85 27.38
CA VAL A 53 3.50 46.83 28.08
C VAL A 53 2.60 47.71 28.95
N ILE A 54 2.94 47.85 30.23
CA ILE A 54 2.35 48.83 31.18
C ILE A 54 3.44 49.87 31.45
N THR A 55 3.23 51.12 31.02
CA THR A 55 4.26 52.16 31.12
C THR A 55 3.75 53.42 31.78
N ASP A 56 4.55 54.04 32.60
CA ASP A 56 4.32 55.45 33.00
C ASP A 56 4.55 56.38 31.79
N ILE A 57 3.89 57.52 31.81
CA ILE A 57 4.07 58.53 30.76
C ILE A 57 5.36 59.32 30.96
N LYS A 58 5.61 59.83 32.17
CA LYS A 58 6.76 60.69 32.45
C LYS A 58 7.89 59.91 33.07
N MET A 59 8.88 59.65 32.25
CA MET A 59 10.11 58.97 32.66
C MET A 59 11.32 59.69 32.09
N PRO A 60 12.50 59.56 32.72
CA PRO A 60 13.74 60.09 32.18
C PRO A 60 14.14 59.32 30.88
N ALA A 61 15.05 59.92 30.12
CA ALA A 61 15.60 59.40 28.86
C ALA A 61 14.57 59.27 27.70
N ALA A 62 13.61 58.40 27.82
CA ALA A 62 12.47 58.26 26.86
C ALA A 62 11.15 58.12 27.63
N ASP A 63 10.12 58.81 27.17
CA ASP A 63 8.81 58.82 27.82
C ASP A 63 7.93 57.64 27.35
N GLY A 64 6.80 57.41 28.06
CA GLY A 64 5.88 56.31 27.72
C GLY A 64 5.17 56.45 26.37
N LEU A 65 5.09 57.65 25.80
CA LEU A 65 4.57 57.88 24.45
C LEU A 65 5.58 57.51 23.38
N GLU A 66 6.87 57.71 23.67
CA GLU A 66 7.96 57.22 22.82
C GLU A 66 8.02 55.68 22.80
N VAL A 67 7.81 55.03 23.95
CA VAL A 67 7.64 53.58 24.04
C VAL A 67 6.41 53.13 23.20
N ALA A 68 5.28 53.81 23.35
CA ALA A 68 4.07 53.48 22.59
C ALA A 68 4.27 53.66 21.08
N ARG A 69 5.00 54.71 20.64
CA ARG A 69 5.37 54.91 19.24
C ARG A 69 6.25 53.75 18.76
N TYR A 70 7.28 53.40 19.50
CA TYR A 70 8.20 52.33 19.19
C TYR A 70 7.49 50.99 19.03
N VAL A 71 6.62 50.65 19.98
CA VAL A 71 5.77 49.44 19.90
C VAL A 71 4.87 49.46 18.66
N TYR A 72 4.26 50.61 18.35
CA TYR A 72 3.40 50.75 17.18
C TYR A 72 4.15 50.51 15.86
N GLU A 73 5.42 50.97 15.77
CA GLU A 73 6.25 50.89 14.56
C GLU A 73 6.92 49.51 14.41
N HIS A 74 7.38 48.86 15.49
CA HIS A 74 8.25 47.68 15.45
C HIS A 74 7.61 46.42 16.06
N HIS A 75 6.62 46.54 16.96
CA HIS A 75 6.00 45.41 17.67
C HIS A 75 4.46 45.43 17.54
N PRO A 76 3.86 45.26 16.34
CA PRO A 76 2.43 45.48 16.09
C PRO A 76 1.50 44.52 16.88
N HIS A 77 2.05 43.40 17.34
CA HIS A 77 1.33 42.43 18.18
C HIS A 77 1.39 42.73 19.67
N THR A 78 2.16 43.74 20.12
CA THR A 78 2.24 44.15 21.52
C THR A 78 1.22 45.27 21.81
N LYS A 79 0.51 45.17 22.92
CA LYS A 79 -0.44 46.18 23.41
C LYS A 79 0.17 47.06 24.45
N VAL A 80 -0.14 48.35 24.45
CA VAL A 80 0.38 49.31 25.39
C VAL A 80 -0.73 49.86 26.29
N ILE A 81 -0.48 49.87 27.59
CA ILE A 81 -1.31 50.52 28.62
C ILE A 81 -0.48 51.63 29.26
N ILE A 82 -0.97 52.86 29.24
CA ILE A 82 -0.27 54.01 29.83
C ILE A 82 -0.86 54.32 31.19
N LEU A 83 0.02 54.51 32.17
CA LEU A 83 -0.29 55.05 33.49
C LEU A 83 0.17 56.50 33.57
N THR A 84 -0.63 57.41 34.12
CA THR A 84 -0.25 58.83 34.21
C THR A 84 -0.86 59.52 35.42
N GLY A 85 -0.10 60.41 36.03
CA GLY A 85 -0.59 61.31 37.09
C GLY A 85 -1.28 62.59 36.59
N TYR A 86 -1.34 62.79 35.28
CA TYR A 86 -1.81 64.02 34.68
C TYR A 86 -2.98 63.77 33.69
N ALA A 87 -4.06 64.48 33.90
CA ALA A 87 -5.20 64.48 32.95
C ALA A 87 -4.93 65.48 31.83
N ASP A 88 -3.86 65.26 31.04
CA ASP A 88 -3.50 66.13 29.93
C ASP A 88 -4.08 65.60 28.63
N PHE A 89 -4.88 66.44 27.97
CA PHE A 89 -5.55 66.10 26.70
C PHE A 89 -4.56 65.80 25.56
N GLN A 90 -3.41 66.44 25.55
CA GLN A 90 -2.39 66.25 24.50
C GLN A 90 -1.78 64.85 24.60
N TYR A 91 -1.54 64.29 25.80
CA TYR A 91 -1.06 62.93 25.97
C TYR A 91 -2.09 61.91 25.51
N ALA A 92 -3.35 62.10 25.82
CA ALA A 92 -4.43 61.24 25.40
C ALA A 92 -4.59 61.24 23.85
N GLN A 93 -4.48 62.39 23.22
CA GLN A 93 -4.55 62.52 21.75
C GLN A 93 -3.35 61.77 21.06
N THR A 94 -2.14 61.89 21.61
CA THR A 94 -0.95 61.21 21.12
C THR A 94 -1.03 59.71 21.35
N ALA A 95 -1.56 59.25 22.47
CA ALA A 95 -1.78 57.83 22.78
C ALA A 95 -2.76 57.18 21.78
N ILE A 96 -3.81 57.89 21.40
CA ILE A 96 -4.78 57.42 20.36
C ILE A 96 -4.04 57.22 19.02
N LYS A 97 -3.16 58.14 18.61
CA LYS A 97 -2.37 58.03 17.39
C LYS A 97 -1.54 56.74 17.32
N TYR A 98 -0.93 56.33 18.44
CA TYR A 98 -0.13 55.12 18.56
C TYR A 98 -0.94 53.89 19.02
N ARG A 99 -2.29 53.95 18.94
CA ARG A 99 -3.21 52.84 19.26
C ARG A 99 -3.01 52.24 20.64
N VAL A 100 -2.73 53.08 21.64
CA VAL A 100 -2.64 52.66 23.04
C VAL A 100 -3.97 52.05 23.47
N THR A 101 -3.94 50.90 24.11
CA THR A 101 -5.15 50.12 24.44
C THR A 101 -5.93 50.78 25.60
N SER A 102 -5.21 51.31 26.58
CA SER A 102 -5.84 51.98 27.75
C SER A 102 -4.94 53.07 28.30
N PHE A 103 -5.59 54.09 28.80
CA PHE A 103 -4.96 55.24 29.46
C PHE A 103 -5.57 55.39 30.86
N ILE A 104 -4.78 55.17 31.91
CA ILE A 104 -5.23 55.07 33.29
C ILE A 104 -4.63 56.20 34.11
N LEU A 105 -5.46 56.87 34.89
CA LEU A 105 -5.00 57.95 35.80
C LEU A 105 -4.48 57.37 37.13
N LYS A 106 -3.31 57.86 37.59
CA LYS A 106 -2.79 57.61 38.96
C LYS A 106 -3.56 58.49 39.98
N PRO A 107 -3.93 58.00 41.17
CA PRO A 107 -3.57 56.70 41.72
C PRO A 107 -4.40 55.54 41.16
N THR A 108 -3.72 54.57 40.61
CA THR A 108 -4.34 53.42 39.95
C THR A 108 -4.86 52.42 40.97
N ASN A 109 -6.09 51.98 40.85
CA ASN A 109 -6.57 50.86 41.65
C ASN A 109 -6.38 49.52 40.92
N LYS A 110 -6.22 48.44 41.70
CA LYS A 110 -5.97 47.09 41.19
C LYS A 110 -7.03 46.61 40.19
N LYS A 111 -8.31 46.94 40.42
CA LYS A 111 -9.43 46.49 39.54
C LYS A 111 -9.33 47.13 38.17
N GLU A 112 -9.00 48.42 38.12
CA GLU A 112 -8.93 49.20 36.87
C GLU A 112 -7.73 48.72 36.03
N LEU A 113 -6.59 48.49 36.66
CA LEU A 113 -5.42 47.95 35.93
C LEU A 113 -5.66 46.54 35.41
N PHE A 114 -6.29 45.66 36.21
CA PHE A 114 -6.69 44.34 35.73
C PHE A 114 -7.68 44.40 34.57
N ALA A 115 -8.68 45.27 34.62
CA ALA A 115 -9.64 45.46 33.52
C ALA A 115 -8.94 45.92 32.23
N ALA A 116 -7.99 46.84 32.32
CA ALA A 116 -7.21 47.28 31.16
C ALA A 116 -6.35 46.18 30.55
N VAL A 117 -5.70 45.36 31.40
CA VAL A 117 -4.95 44.20 30.90
C VAL A 117 -5.86 43.15 30.30
N GLN A 118 -7.02 42.85 30.86
CA GLN A 118 -7.99 41.93 30.28
C GLN A 118 -8.55 42.43 28.93
N GLU A 119 -8.72 43.75 28.78
CA GLU A 119 -9.11 44.32 27.48
C GLU A 119 -7.99 44.19 26.46
N ALA A 120 -6.73 44.40 26.86
CA ALA A 120 -5.59 44.14 25.98
C ALA A 120 -5.47 42.67 25.56
N GLN A 121 -5.66 41.73 26.49
CA GLN A 121 -5.72 40.28 26.19
C GLN A 121 -6.82 39.96 25.19
N LYS A 122 -8.03 40.50 25.39
CA LYS A 122 -9.16 40.28 24.48
C LYS A 122 -8.86 40.77 23.06
N GLN A 123 -8.25 41.95 22.92
CA GLN A 123 -7.85 42.48 21.63
C GLN A 123 -6.78 41.60 20.95
N LEU A 124 -5.81 41.10 21.70
CA LEU A 124 -4.78 40.19 21.21
C LEU A 124 -5.41 38.87 20.69
N ILE A 125 -6.32 38.27 21.47
CA ILE A 125 -7.03 37.04 21.08
C ILE A 125 -7.84 37.26 19.81
N ILE A 126 -8.56 38.39 19.69
CA ILE A 126 -9.36 38.72 18.50
C ILE A 126 -8.44 38.89 17.28
N SER A 127 -7.34 39.64 17.41
CA SER A 127 -6.37 39.84 16.32
C SER A 127 -5.78 38.51 15.84
N GLN A 128 -5.34 37.65 16.76
CA GLN A 128 -4.81 36.31 16.45
C GLN A 128 -5.86 35.43 15.73
N ARG A 129 -7.12 35.47 16.20
CA ARG A 129 -8.22 34.73 15.53
C ARG A 129 -8.46 35.23 14.10
N GLN A 130 -8.46 36.54 13.90
CA GLN A 130 -8.66 37.13 12.57
C GLN A 130 -7.51 36.76 11.63
N GLU A 131 -6.27 36.79 12.10
CA GLU A 131 -5.12 36.37 11.32
C GLU A 131 -5.18 34.87 10.97
N ASN A 132 -5.57 34.03 11.92
CA ASN A 132 -5.72 32.60 11.66
C ASN A 132 -6.84 32.33 10.65
N ILE A 133 -8.01 32.96 10.78
CA ILE A 133 -9.11 32.84 9.82
C ILE A 133 -8.66 33.32 8.43
N ALA A 134 -7.92 34.43 8.35
CA ALA A 134 -7.38 34.91 7.07
C ALA A 134 -6.39 33.91 6.46
N LYS A 135 -5.47 33.35 7.27
CA LYS A 135 -4.54 32.31 6.82
C LYS A 135 -5.27 31.06 6.35
N GLU A 136 -6.25 30.57 7.11
CA GLU A 136 -7.08 29.42 6.73
C GLU A 136 -7.86 29.68 5.45
N GLY A 137 -8.42 30.89 5.28
CA GLY A 137 -9.10 31.30 4.06
C GLY A 137 -8.19 31.28 2.83
N VAL A 138 -6.94 31.78 2.97
CA VAL A 138 -5.94 31.73 1.90
C VAL A 138 -5.55 30.28 1.61
N PHE A 139 -5.39 29.43 2.61
CA PHE A 139 -5.11 28.01 2.41
C PHE A 139 -6.23 27.30 1.66
N PHE A 140 -7.47 27.53 2.07
CA PHE A 140 -8.64 26.95 1.40
C PHE A 140 -8.71 27.37 -0.06
N LEU A 141 -8.50 28.67 -0.34
CA LEU A 141 -8.51 29.19 -1.70
C LEU A 141 -7.39 28.58 -2.55
N LYS A 142 -6.18 28.42 -1.99
CA LYS A 142 -5.09 27.74 -2.67
C LYS A 142 -5.42 26.28 -2.99
N ASP A 143 -5.99 25.53 -2.03
CA ASP A 143 -6.39 24.14 -2.24
C ASP A 143 -7.42 24.04 -3.38
N GLN A 144 -8.42 24.94 -3.40
CA GLN A 144 -9.46 24.97 -4.44
C GLN A 144 -8.86 25.26 -5.84
N LEU A 145 -7.97 26.24 -5.94
CA LEU A 145 -7.31 26.58 -7.21
C LEU A 145 -6.39 25.44 -7.69
N MET A 146 -5.72 24.73 -6.78
CA MET A 146 -4.90 23.60 -7.16
C MET A 146 -5.73 22.39 -7.63
N GLN A 147 -6.90 22.15 -7.04
CA GLN A 147 -7.84 21.15 -7.54
C GLN A 147 -8.36 21.54 -8.94
N GLU A 148 -8.74 22.80 -9.14
CA GLU A 148 -9.18 23.32 -10.44
C GLU A 148 -8.07 23.13 -11.51
N LEU A 149 -6.81 23.45 -11.17
CA LEU A 149 -5.68 23.26 -12.07
C LEU A 149 -5.39 21.77 -12.38
N THR A 150 -5.75 20.88 -11.46
CA THR A 150 -5.62 19.43 -11.66
C THR A 150 -6.69 18.90 -12.61
N ASP A 151 -7.93 19.37 -12.49
CA ASP A 151 -9.08 18.88 -13.25
C ASP A 151 -9.26 19.58 -14.61
N HIS A 152 -8.79 20.83 -14.73
CA HIS A 152 -9.00 21.68 -15.91
C HIS A 152 -7.70 22.27 -16.45
N PRO A 153 -7.63 22.55 -17.76
CA PRO A 153 -6.48 23.23 -18.34
C PRO A 153 -6.21 24.59 -17.70
N CYS A 154 -4.94 24.94 -17.55
CA CYS A 154 -4.54 26.23 -16.97
C CYS A 154 -4.95 27.38 -17.87
N THR A 155 -5.89 28.21 -17.39
CA THR A 155 -6.29 29.46 -18.05
C THR A 155 -5.41 30.61 -17.57
N LEU A 156 -5.37 31.72 -18.35
CA LEU A 156 -4.62 32.93 -17.96
C LEU A 156 -5.12 33.48 -16.60
N GLU A 157 -6.43 33.48 -16.39
CA GLU A 157 -7.05 33.94 -15.14
C GLU A 157 -6.63 33.07 -13.94
N LEU A 158 -6.58 31.74 -14.12
CA LEU A 158 -6.15 30.80 -13.08
C LEU A 158 -4.67 31.02 -12.73
N LYS A 159 -3.84 31.25 -13.74
CA LYS A 159 -2.41 31.54 -13.58
C LYS A 159 -2.17 32.82 -12.78
N GLU A 160 -2.89 33.90 -13.09
CA GLU A 160 -2.81 35.18 -12.37
C GLU A 160 -3.27 35.04 -10.92
N LYS A 161 -4.34 34.29 -10.66
CA LYS A 161 -4.81 33.99 -9.29
C LYS A 161 -3.75 33.21 -8.49
N LEU A 162 -3.15 32.17 -9.07
CA LEU A 162 -2.09 31.40 -8.41
C LEU A 162 -0.89 32.28 -8.06
N GLN A 163 -0.44 33.13 -9.00
CA GLN A 163 0.66 34.07 -8.77
C GLN A 163 0.35 35.07 -7.66
N SER A 164 -0.87 35.61 -7.63
CA SER A 164 -1.31 36.55 -6.57
C SER A 164 -1.30 35.92 -5.17
N LEU A 165 -1.42 34.60 -5.07
CA LEU A 165 -1.32 33.83 -3.84
C LEU A 165 0.09 33.30 -3.53
N GLY A 166 1.10 33.70 -4.34
CA GLY A 166 2.48 33.30 -4.15
C GLY A 166 2.79 31.85 -4.58
N LEU A 167 2.00 31.28 -5.49
CA LEU A 167 2.25 29.99 -6.11
C LEU A 167 2.83 30.21 -7.51
N THR A 168 4.15 30.35 -7.61
CA THR A 168 4.86 30.46 -8.87
C THR A 168 5.35 29.07 -9.28
N MET A 169 4.91 28.60 -10.45
CA MET A 169 5.20 27.25 -10.96
C MET A 169 6.18 27.32 -12.14
N GLU A 170 7.37 27.88 -11.87
CA GLU A 170 8.41 28.04 -12.89
C GLU A 170 9.19 26.75 -13.13
N SER A 171 9.44 26.00 -12.07
CA SER A 171 10.11 24.70 -12.14
C SER A 171 9.70 23.88 -10.92
N TYR A 172 9.16 22.66 -11.14
CA TYR A 172 8.60 21.86 -10.06
C TYR A 172 8.56 20.37 -10.39
N TYR A 173 8.52 19.56 -9.32
CA TYR A 173 8.15 18.15 -9.35
C TYR A 173 6.83 17.95 -8.60
N VAL A 174 6.06 16.95 -8.99
CA VAL A 174 4.85 16.55 -8.29
C VAL A 174 5.07 15.19 -7.66
N ALA A 175 4.76 15.05 -6.37
CA ALA A 175 4.70 13.76 -5.69
C ALA A 175 3.27 13.45 -5.27
N ALA A 176 2.80 12.25 -5.61
CA ALA A 176 1.52 11.73 -5.18
C ALA A 176 1.73 10.70 -4.06
N PHE A 177 1.12 10.92 -2.91
CA PHE A 177 1.18 10.05 -1.72
C PHE A 177 -0.13 9.29 -1.57
N LYS A 178 -0.05 7.95 -1.53
CA LYS A 178 -1.18 7.05 -1.36
C LYS A 178 -0.99 6.19 -0.11
N PRO A 179 -1.78 6.36 0.96
CA PRO A 179 -1.76 5.44 2.08
C PRO A 179 -2.35 4.08 1.69
N VAL A 180 -1.74 3.02 2.22
CA VAL A 180 -2.17 1.62 2.01
C VAL A 180 -3.10 1.22 3.15
N SER A 181 -4.31 1.78 3.20
CA SER A 181 -5.34 1.49 4.21
C SER A 181 -6.71 1.56 3.60
N ASP A 182 -7.64 0.78 4.14
CA ASP A 182 -9.07 0.84 3.76
C ASP A 182 -9.75 2.11 4.27
N ASP A 183 -9.25 2.69 5.39
CA ASP A 183 -9.72 3.97 5.95
C ASP A 183 -8.52 4.88 6.28
N PRO A 184 -7.97 5.59 5.28
CA PRO A 184 -6.77 6.40 5.45
C PRO A 184 -7.06 7.74 6.13
N ASP A 185 -6.29 8.07 7.17
CA ASP A 185 -6.28 9.41 7.77
C ASP A 185 -5.48 10.41 6.89
N LEU A 186 -6.11 10.87 5.81
CA LEU A 186 -5.51 11.84 4.89
C LEU A 186 -5.19 13.20 5.56
N PRO A 187 -6.02 13.74 6.48
CA PRO A 187 -5.66 14.92 7.26
C PRO A 187 -4.37 14.78 8.05
N ALA A 188 -4.16 13.65 8.74
CA ALA A 188 -2.91 13.40 9.48
C ALA A 188 -1.71 13.32 8.52
N LEU A 189 -1.83 12.62 7.41
CA LEU A 189 -0.78 12.55 6.40
C LEU A 189 -0.46 13.94 5.81
N LYS A 190 -1.48 14.75 5.49
CA LYS A 190 -1.28 16.13 5.03
C LYS A 190 -0.52 16.96 6.05
N LYS A 191 -0.82 16.80 7.34
CA LYS A 191 -0.13 17.50 8.43
C LYS A 191 1.35 17.13 8.51
N ILE A 192 1.69 15.84 8.42
CA ILE A 192 3.07 15.36 8.37
C ILE A 192 3.83 16.00 7.21
N ILE A 193 3.26 15.98 6.01
CA ILE A 193 3.87 16.59 4.82
C ILE A 193 4.08 18.09 5.01
N ILE A 194 3.16 18.78 5.68
CA ILE A 194 3.27 20.22 5.96
C ILE A 194 4.38 20.50 6.98
N GLU A 195 4.56 19.70 8.01
CA GLU A 195 5.57 19.90 9.06
C GLU A 195 6.99 19.66 8.56
N GLU A 196 7.18 18.72 7.64
CA GLU A 196 8.48 18.35 7.03
C GLU A 196 8.96 19.29 5.91
N LYS A 197 8.44 20.50 5.85
CA LYS A 197 8.63 21.40 4.71
C LYS A 197 9.97 22.06 4.53
N GLN A 198 10.39 22.08 3.25
CA GLN A 198 11.05 23.25 2.64
C GLN A 198 10.54 23.44 1.20
N ASN A 199 10.04 24.65 0.90
CA ASN A 199 9.67 25.11 -0.45
C ASN A 199 8.71 24.18 -1.23
N SER A 200 7.63 23.71 -0.55
CA SER A 200 6.63 22.84 -1.15
C SER A 200 5.21 23.27 -0.80
N TYR A 201 4.24 22.82 -1.57
CA TYR A 201 2.82 23.00 -1.29
C TYR A 201 2.07 21.69 -1.48
N CYS A 202 1.21 21.32 -0.53
CA CYS A 202 0.43 20.09 -0.61
C CYS A 202 -1.07 20.35 -0.49
N TYR A 203 -1.84 19.58 -1.25
CA TYR A 203 -3.30 19.59 -1.22
C TYR A 203 -3.84 18.16 -1.34
N ARG A 204 -5.12 18.00 -0.95
CA ARG A 204 -5.81 16.73 -1.12
C ARG A 204 -6.43 16.63 -2.51
N TYR A 205 -6.24 15.50 -3.17
CA TYR A 205 -6.90 15.18 -4.43
C TYR A 205 -7.42 13.73 -4.39
N ASN A 206 -8.75 13.57 -4.35
CA ASN A 206 -9.40 12.27 -4.12
C ASN A 206 -8.89 11.58 -2.84
N ASN A 207 -8.37 10.36 -2.97
CA ASN A 207 -7.76 9.58 -1.87
C ASN A 207 -6.23 9.71 -1.84
N LEU A 208 -5.69 10.77 -2.41
CA LEU A 208 -4.26 11.06 -2.46
C LEU A 208 -3.96 12.40 -1.78
N ILE A 209 -2.73 12.55 -1.33
CA ILE A 209 -2.14 13.86 -1.07
C ILE A 209 -1.13 14.15 -2.18
N ILE A 210 -1.34 15.25 -2.86
CA ILE A 210 -0.41 15.75 -3.88
C ILE A 210 0.48 16.80 -3.24
N ASN A 211 1.78 16.64 -3.37
CA ASN A 211 2.79 17.62 -2.93
C ASN A 211 3.59 18.13 -4.12
N ILE A 212 3.77 19.44 -4.20
CA ILE A 212 4.50 20.11 -5.25
C ILE A 212 5.82 20.61 -4.64
N TYR A 213 6.93 20.16 -5.19
CA TYR A 213 8.26 20.61 -4.81
C TYR A 213 8.73 21.67 -5.80
N PHE A 214 8.76 22.94 -5.38
CA PHE A 214 9.23 24.04 -6.18
C PHE A 214 10.76 24.06 -6.21
N GLN A 215 11.33 24.21 -7.40
CA GLN A 215 12.76 24.38 -7.58
C GLN A 215 13.11 25.88 -7.60
N PRO A 216 14.19 26.30 -6.92
CA PRO A 216 14.73 27.66 -7.11
C PRO A 216 15.11 27.87 -8.59
N SER A 217 14.88 29.08 -9.10
CA SER A 217 15.18 29.46 -10.48
C SER A 217 16.66 29.27 -10.90
N ASP A 218 17.58 29.22 -9.95
CA ASP A 218 18.99 28.97 -10.16
C ASP A 218 19.36 27.54 -10.62
N PHE A 219 18.41 26.58 -10.47
CA PHE A 219 18.58 25.19 -10.93
C PHE A 219 17.96 24.92 -12.31
N ALA A 220 17.25 25.87 -12.88
CA ALA A 220 16.74 25.78 -14.25
C ALA A 220 17.89 25.99 -15.26
N ARG A 221 18.71 24.95 -15.47
CA ARG A 221 19.60 24.97 -16.66
C ARG A 221 18.72 24.92 -17.90
N PRO A 222 18.96 25.83 -18.90
CA PRO A 222 18.28 25.68 -20.19
C PRO A 222 18.64 24.31 -20.76
N ILE A 223 17.64 23.53 -21.09
CA ILE A 223 17.82 22.27 -21.84
C ILE A 223 18.18 22.72 -23.25
N ASP A 224 19.46 22.68 -23.61
CA ASP A 224 19.94 22.91 -24.97
C ASP A 224 19.21 21.89 -25.88
N GLN A 225 18.68 22.41 -27.01
CA GLN A 225 17.87 21.61 -27.96
C GLN A 225 18.67 20.47 -28.65
N GLU A 226 19.97 20.35 -28.43
CA GLU A 226 20.80 19.27 -28.95
C GLU A 226 20.84 18.01 -28.08
N ASP A 227 20.45 18.09 -26.77
CA ASP A 227 20.48 16.99 -25.85
C ASP A 227 19.22 16.08 -25.89
N GLN A 228 18.26 16.34 -26.75
CA GLN A 228 17.07 15.50 -26.92
C GLN A 228 17.34 14.10 -27.50
N LYS A 229 18.55 13.79 -27.95
CA LYS A 229 18.92 12.45 -28.47
C LYS A 229 19.74 11.57 -27.52
N SER A 230 20.15 12.10 -26.38
CA SER A 230 20.83 11.33 -25.33
C SER A 230 20.29 11.73 -23.96
N CYS A 231 18.99 11.53 -23.72
CA CYS A 231 18.38 11.67 -22.39
C CYS A 231 18.93 10.61 -21.44
N SER A 232 20.17 10.85 -20.95
CA SER A 232 20.58 10.32 -19.68
C SER A 232 19.76 11.04 -18.61
N PHE A 233 18.80 10.35 -18.03
CA PHE A 233 18.01 10.63 -16.83
C PHE A 233 18.45 11.88 -16.09
N THR A 234 17.66 12.97 -16.14
CA THR A 234 17.70 14.01 -15.11
C THR A 234 17.27 13.36 -13.81
N SER A 235 18.26 12.96 -13.01
CA SER A 235 18.00 12.32 -11.73
C SER A 235 17.18 13.27 -10.86
N ILE A 236 16.07 12.78 -10.30
CA ILE A 236 15.31 13.54 -9.30
C ILE A 236 16.29 13.93 -8.20
N PRO A 237 16.24 15.17 -7.70
CA PRO A 237 17.11 15.61 -6.62
C PRO A 237 16.98 14.70 -5.40
N ASP A 238 18.11 14.24 -4.86
CA ASP A 238 18.16 13.30 -3.72
C ASP A 238 17.37 13.80 -2.52
N TYR A 239 17.27 15.12 -2.31
CA TYR A 239 16.50 15.68 -1.20
C TYR A 239 15.00 15.40 -1.31
N ILE A 240 14.42 15.31 -2.53
CA ILE A 240 13.00 14.97 -2.73
C ILE A 240 12.77 13.51 -2.33
N ILE A 241 13.64 12.60 -2.78
CA ILE A 241 13.56 11.17 -2.45
C ILE A 241 13.68 10.99 -0.94
N LYS A 242 14.67 11.65 -0.33
CA LYS A 242 14.90 11.61 1.12
C LYS A 242 13.70 12.13 1.91
N ASN A 243 13.12 13.26 1.50
CA ASN A 243 11.93 13.82 2.13
C ASN A 243 10.72 12.86 2.01
N CYS A 244 10.51 12.23 0.85
CA CYS A 244 9.46 11.22 0.69
C CYS A 244 9.69 9.99 1.60
N GLN A 245 10.94 9.58 1.82
CA GLN A 245 11.29 8.49 2.75
C GLN A 245 11.01 8.88 4.21
N GLU A 246 11.36 10.09 4.61
CA GLU A 246 11.10 10.64 5.94
C GLU A 246 9.59 10.70 6.23
N ILE A 247 8.78 11.22 5.29
CA ILE A 247 7.32 11.25 5.37
C ILE A 247 6.74 9.84 5.57
N SER A 248 7.19 8.87 4.77
CA SER A 248 6.75 7.48 4.89
C SER A 248 7.15 6.86 6.23
N GLY A 249 8.36 7.16 6.72
CA GLY A 249 8.86 6.70 8.02
C GLY A 249 8.05 7.26 9.20
N ILE A 250 7.76 8.56 9.18
CA ILE A 250 6.94 9.23 10.21
C ILE A 250 5.51 8.71 10.20
N ALA A 251 4.90 8.57 9.03
CA ALA A 251 3.54 8.03 8.88
C ALA A 251 3.45 6.63 9.48
N LYS A 252 4.44 5.77 9.23
CA LYS A 252 4.54 4.42 9.79
C LYS A 252 4.73 4.43 11.32
N ALA A 253 5.56 5.32 11.84
CA ALA A 253 5.84 5.44 13.28
C ALA A 253 4.62 5.93 14.09
N LEU A 254 3.76 6.75 13.50
CA LEU A 254 2.53 7.27 14.12
C LEU A 254 1.36 6.28 14.06
N GLY A 255 1.59 5.01 13.65
CA GLY A 255 0.54 3.99 13.52
C GLY A 255 -0.34 4.18 12.30
N SER A 256 -0.01 5.15 11.43
CA SER A 256 -0.59 5.25 10.10
C SER A 256 -0.05 4.13 9.22
N THR A 257 -0.80 3.79 8.21
CA THR A 257 -0.43 2.75 7.25
C THR A 257 0.79 3.16 6.42
N GLU A 258 1.40 2.18 5.79
CA GLU A 258 2.45 2.38 4.80
C GLU A 258 1.98 3.33 3.69
N VAL A 259 2.87 4.19 3.21
CA VAL A 259 2.56 5.20 2.19
C VAL A 259 3.35 4.90 0.93
N LEU A 260 2.65 4.73 -0.18
CA LEU A 260 3.24 4.62 -1.51
C LEU A 260 3.41 6.02 -2.08
N THR A 261 4.52 6.27 -2.75
CA THR A 261 4.82 7.56 -3.36
C THR A 261 5.17 7.39 -4.83
N GLY A 262 4.54 8.20 -5.68
CA GLY A 262 4.90 8.34 -7.09
C GLY A 262 5.36 9.76 -7.38
N ILE A 263 6.45 9.94 -8.13
CA ILE A 263 7.06 11.24 -8.42
C ILE A 263 7.08 11.46 -9.93
N SER A 264 6.62 12.65 -10.39
CA SER A 264 6.63 13.05 -11.79
C SER A 264 8.04 13.37 -12.33
N ALA A 265 8.17 13.56 -13.62
CA ALA A 265 9.31 14.27 -14.21
C ALA A 265 9.34 15.74 -13.78
N LEU A 266 10.43 16.45 -14.13
CA LEU A 266 10.54 17.90 -13.93
C LEU A 266 9.65 18.64 -14.94
N HIS A 267 8.84 19.55 -14.45
CA HIS A 267 7.99 20.42 -15.26
C HIS A 267 8.32 21.90 -15.02
N GLN A 268 8.12 22.74 -16.03
CA GLN A 268 8.54 24.15 -16.00
C GLN A 268 7.40 25.14 -16.27
N SER A 269 6.16 24.68 -16.30
CA SER A 269 5.02 25.53 -16.64
C SER A 269 3.73 25.03 -15.98
N PRO A 270 2.87 25.93 -15.47
CA PRO A 270 1.56 25.52 -14.92
C PRO A 270 0.61 24.94 -15.96
N GLU A 271 0.82 25.22 -17.25
CA GLU A 271 -0.01 24.70 -18.34
C GLU A 271 0.07 23.18 -18.49
N VAL A 272 1.18 22.57 -18.05
CA VAL A 272 1.41 21.11 -18.06
C VAL A 272 1.21 20.45 -16.69
N PHE A 273 0.58 21.14 -15.75
CA PHE A 273 0.42 20.63 -14.40
C PHE A 273 -0.43 19.35 -14.33
N GLN A 274 -1.49 19.24 -15.14
CA GLN A 274 -2.28 18.03 -15.26
C GLN A 274 -1.43 16.83 -15.66
N THR A 275 -0.50 17.04 -16.61
CA THR A 275 0.44 15.99 -17.03
C THR A 275 1.33 15.59 -15.88
N ALA A 276 1.89 16.55 -15.13
CA ALA A 276 2.74 16.26 -13.96
C ALA A 276 2.01 15.45 -12.90
N VAL A 277 0.75 15.78 -12.58
CA VAL A 277 -0.08 15.01 -11.64
C VAL A 277 -0.35 13.61 -12.19
N SER A 278 -0.70 13.50 -13.47
CA SER A 278 -0.93 12.21 -14.12
C SER A 278 0.31 11.31 -14.09
N GLU A 279 1.49 11.86 -14.36
CA GLU A 279 2.77 11.15 -14.26
C GLU A 279 3.05 10.65 -12.84
N ALA A 280 2.83 11.50 -11.82
CA ALA A 280 3.00 11.10 -10.43
C ALA A 280 2.03 9.98 -10.02
N ILE A 281 0.78 10.04 -10.48
CA ILE A 281 -0.22 8.98 -10.26
C ILE A 281 0.15 7.71 -11.02
N GLN A 282 0.64 7.83 -12.25
CA GLN A 282 1.13 6.69 -13.02
C GLN A 282 2.33 6.03 -12.36
N ALA A 283 3.28 6.82 -11.83
CA ALA A 283 4.40 6.31 -11.07
C ALA A 283 3.95 5.50 -9.82
N LEU A 284 2.83 5.85 -9.18
CA LEU A 284 2.25 5.05 -8.10
C LEU A 284 1.91 3.61 -8.53
N THR A 285 1.50 3.41 -9.79
CA THR A 285 1.19 2.07 -10.28
C THR A 285 2.44 1.20 -10.38
N HIS A 286 3.61 1.83 -10.60
CA HIS A 286 4.89 1.12 -10.67
C HIS A 286 5.34 0.58 -9.32
N ASN A 287 4.87 1.11 -8.19
CA ASN A 287 5.16 0.56 -6.86
C ASN A 287 4.67 -0.89 -6.71
N PHE A 288 3.62 -1.28 -7.45
CA PHE A 288 3.16 -2.67 -7.47
C PHE A 288 4.21 -3.63 -8.05
N TYR A 289 5.13 -3.14 -8.89
CA TYR A 289 6.18 -3.90 -9.56
C TYR A 289 7.57 -3.75 -8.92
N SER A 290 7.66 -3.00 -7.81
CA SER A 290 8.90 -2.69 -7.10
C SER A 290 8.79 -3.09 -5.63
N GLU A 291 9.89 -3.46 -5.02
CA GLU A 291 9.99 -3.64 -3.57
C GLU A 291 10.06 -2.30 -2.82
N GLN A 292 10.22 -1.19 -3.54
CA GLN A 292 10.34 0.14 -2.98
C GLN A 292 8.98 0.85 -2.94
N ASN A 293 8.73 1.59 -1.86
CA ASN A 293 7.50 2.39 -1.70
C ASN A 293 7.53 3.71 -2.47
N ILE A 294 8.62 4.01 -3.16
CA ILE A 294 8.82 5.23 -3.96
C ILE A 294 9.15 4.84 -5.38
N SER A 295 8.37 5.34 -6.33
CA SER A 295 8.58 5.16 -7.76
C SER A 295 8.64 6.50 -8.46
N VAL A 296 9.48 6.57 -9.48
CA VAL A 296 9.69 7.74 -10.31
C VAL A 296 9.07 7.50 -11.68
N PHE A 297 8.43 8.52 -12.23
CA PHE A 297 7.91 8.44 -13.58
C PHE A 297 9.08 8.35 -14.58
N HIS A 298 9.04 7.32 -15.41
CA HIS A 298 9.94 7.16 -16.54
C HIS A 298 9.12 7.20 -17.82
N ASN A 299 9.45 8.13 -18.70
CA ASN A 299 8.84 8.20 -20.02
C ASN A 299 9.37 7.03 -20.87
N SER A 300 8.96 5.81 -20.54
CA SER A 300 9.14 4.68 -21.43
C SER A 300 8.09 4.81 -22.52
N SER A 301 8.51 5.23 -23.71
CA SER A 301 7.70 5.24 -24.94
C SER A 301 7.35 3.82 -25.42
N GLN A 302 7.13 2.89 -24.53
CA GLN A 302 6.49 1.62 -24.86
C GLN A 302 4.98 1.86 -24.85
N GLU A 303 4.43 2.07 -26.04
CA GLU A 303 3.02 1.90 -26.29
C GLU A 303 2.60 0.58 -25.66
N VAL A 304 1.68 0.63 -24.69
CA VAL A 304 1.02 -0.58 -24.17
C VAL A 304 0.39 -1.24 -25.38
N PRO A 305 0.79 -2.46 -25.76
CA PRO A 305 0.19 -3.12 -26.91
C PRO A 305 -1.31 -3.20 -26.68
N ALA A 306 -2.08 -2.69 -27.61
CA ALA A 306 -3.54 -2.63 -27.54
C ALA A 306 -4.23 -4.01 -27.46
N ASP A 307 -3.48 -5.10 -27.46
CA ASP A 307 -3.98 -6.48 -27.58
C ASP A 307 -3.56 -7.44 -26.46
N LEU A 308 -3.23 -6.92 -25.28
CA LEU A 308 -2.94 -7.73 -24.07
C LEU A 308 -4.08 -8.72 -23.72
N SER A 309 -5.32 -8.42 -24.09
CA SER A 309 -6.47 -9.27 -23.78
C SER A 309 -6.47 -10.60 -24.56
N VAL A 310 -6.04 -10.58 -25.81
CA VAL A 310 -6.00 -11.80 -26.68
C VAL A 310 -4.80 -12.67 -26.30
N GLU A 311 -3.63 -12.07 -26.05
CA GLU A 311 -2.43 -12.82 -25.63
C GLU A 311 -2.61 -13.46 -24.24
N ASN A 312 -3.19 -12.76 -23.29
CA ASN A 312 -3.47 -13.30 -21.96
C ASN A 312 -4.48 -14.47 -22.03
N SER A 313 -5.45 -14.41 -22.94
CA SER A 313 -6.41 -15.51 -23.15
C SER A 313 -5.73 -16.77 -23.70
N LEU A 314 -4.71 -16.62 -24.55
CA LEU A 314 -3.93 -17.73 -25.08
C LEU A 314 -3.05 -18.36 -23.98
N ASP A 315 -2.39 -17.54 -23.17
CA ASP A 315 -1.56 -18.00 -22.04
C ASP A 315 -2.41 -18.77 -21.02
N LEU A 316 -3.61 -18.28 -20.68
CA LEU A 316 -4.56 -18.97 -19.78
C LEU A 316 -5.03 -20.31 -20.36
N TYR A 317 -5.31 -20.38 -21.67
CA TYR A 317 -5.67 -21.62 -22.34
C TYR A 317 -4.52 -22.64 -22.29
N GLN A 318 -3.29 -22.20 -22.50
CA GLN A 318 -2.10 -23.07 -22.42
C GLN A 318 -1.89 -23.60 -21.00
N ILE A 319 -2.06 -22.76 -19.97
CA ILE A 319 -2.02 -23.16 -18.56
C ILE A 319 -3.08 -24.23 -18.29
N GLU A 320 -4.34 -24.01 -18.73
CA GLU A 320 -5.41 -24.98 -18.55
C GLU A 320 -5.12 -26.31 -19.28
N SER A 321 -4.61 -26.25 -20.50
CA SER A 321 -4.23 -27.43 -21.28
C SER A 321 -3.12 -28.23 -20.58
N SER A 322 -2.07 -27.57 -20.08
CA SER A 322 -0.97 -28.20 -19.35
C SER A 322 -1.48 -28.87 -18.06
N LEU A 323 -2.31 -28.18 -17.28
CA LEU A 323 -2.88 -28.73 -16.04
C LEU A 323 -3.81 -29.92 -16.31
N ASN A 324 -4.61 -29.91 -17.37
CA ASN A 324 -5.45 -31.04 -17.77
C ASN A 324 -4.64 -32.29 -18.11
N ASN A 325 -3.42 -32.12 -18.62
CA ASN A 325 -2.46 -33.17 -18.96
C ASN A 325 -1.50 -33.50 -17.81
N TRP A 326 -1.65 -32.87 -16.65
CA TRP A 326 -0.76 -33.02 -15.50
C TRP A 326 0.70 -32.55 -15.76
N ASP A 327 0.89 -31.67 -16.74
CA ASP A 327 2.15 -31.01 -17.01
C ASP A 327 2.29 -29.74 -16.16
N PHE A 328 2.66 -29.95 -14.89
CA PHE A 328 2.88 -28.84 -13.93
C PHE A 328 4.08 -27.99 -14.30
N THR A 329 5.10 -28.57 -14.93
CA THR A 329 6.30 -27.83 -15.35
C THR A 329 5.93 -26.82 -16.45
N GLY A 330 5.16 -27.25 -17.45
CA GLY A 330 4.66 -26.40 -18.50
C GLY A 330 3.74 -25.29 -17.94
N ALA A 331 2.81 -25.63 -17.05
CA ALA A 331 1.90 -24.65 -16.43
C ALA A 331 2.65 -23.58 -15.61
N THR A 332 3.63 -24.00 -14.80
CA THR A 332 4.46 -23.08 -13.99
C THR A 332 5.34 -22.19 -14.88
N SER A 333 5.95 -22.75 -15.93
CA SER A 333 6.75 -21.97 -16.88
C SER A 333 5.91 -20.91 -17.59
N MET A 334 4.68 -21.26 -18.00
CA MET A 334 3.77 -20.31 -18.65
C MET A 334 3.29 -19.21 -17.72
N SER A 335 2.96 -19.53 -16.46
CA SER A 335 2.64 -18.51 -15.45
C SER A 335 3.82 -17.56 -15.21
N GLY A 336 5.07 -18.06 -15.11
CA GLY A 336 6.26 -17.24 -15.00
C GLY A 336 6.48 -16.30 -16.20
N HIS A 337 6.22 -16.79 -17.42
CA HIS A 337 6.25 -15.96 -18.62
C HIS A 337 5.21 -14.82 -18.57
N MET A 338 4.01 -15.12 -18.09
CA MET A 338 2.95 -14.13 -17.92
C MET A 338 3.33 -13.06 -16.87
N PHE A 339 3.94 -13.45 -15.73
CA PHE A 339 4.44 -12.49 -14.74
C PHE A 339 5.58 -11.63 -15.32
N SER A 340 6.43 -12.18 -16.16
CA SER A 340 7.47 -11.42 -16.88
C SER A 340 6.86 -10.36 -17.81
N LYS A 341 5.76 -10.69 -18.50
CA LYS A 341 4.98 -9.73 -19.30
C LYS A 341 4.39 -8.64 -18.41
N PHE A 342 3.74 -8.99 -17.30
CA PHE A 342 3.18 -8.00 -16.37
C PHE A 342 4.24 -7.00 -15.89
N LYS A 343 5.43 -7.49 -15.55
CA LYS A 343 6.56 -6.66 -15.11
C LYS A 343 7.10 -5.75 -16.22
N SER A 344 7.15 -6.23 -17.45
CA SER A 344 7.67 -5.45 -18.59
C SER A 344 6.68 -4.42 -19.13
N SER A 345 5.37 -4.70 -19.09
CA SER A 345 4.32 -3.81 -19.57
C SER A 345 3.70 -2.93 -18.49
N PHE A 346 4.11 -3.08 -17.23
CA PHE A 346 3.50 -2.41 -16.08
C PHE A 346 1.96 -2.50 -16.09
N THR A 347 1.45 -3.72 -16.35
CA THR A 347 0.01 -4.01 -16.40
C THR A 347 -0.70 -3.44 -15.17
N ASN A 348 -1.90 -2.89 -15.32
CA ASN A 348 -2.67 -2.39 -14.18
C ASN A 348 -2.78 -3.48 -13.10
N SER A 349 -2.52 -3.13 -11.84
CA SER A 349 -2.50 -4.08 -10.71
C SER A 349 -3.82 -4.85 -10.56
N GLN A 350 -4.96 -4.22 -10.85
CA GLN A 350 -6.27 -4.87 -10.80
C GLN A 350 -6.44 -5.88 -11.93
N ASP A 351 -5.94 -5.57 -13.13
CA ASP A 351 -6.00 -6.49 -14.27
C ASP A 351 -5.09 -7.70 -14.02
N ALA A 352 -3.90 -7.51 -13.47
CA ALA A 352 -3.02 -8.60 -13.07
C ALA A 352 -3.70 -9.51 -12.02
N LYS A 353 -4.37 -8.96 -11.01
CA LYS A 353 -5.13 -9.71 -10.01
C LYS A 353 -6.33 -10.44 -10.62
N ASN A 354 -7.03 -9.82 -11.56
CA ASN A 354 -8.15 -10.45 -12.26
C ASN A 354 -7.69 -11.67 -13.09
N ILE A 355 -6.56 -11.56 -13.77
CA ILE A 355 -5.97 -12.67 -14.53
C ILE A 355 -5.51 -13.78 -13.57
N CYS A 356 -4.87 -13.45 -12.46
CA CYS A 356 -4.48 -14.43 -11.43
C CYS A 356 -5.70 -15.14 -10.81
N SER A 357 -6.81 -14.43 -10.62
CA SER A 357 -8.07 -15.05 -10.20
C SER A 357 -8.60 -16.05 -11.21
N GLN A 358 -8.42 -15.81 -12.51
CA GLN A 358 -8.79 -16.78 -13.55
C GLN A 358 -7.91 -18.05 -13.46
N ILE A 359 -6.61 -17.91 -13.17
CA ILE A 359 -5.73 -19.07 -12.95
C ILE A 359 -6.23 -19.90 -11.76
N TYR A 360 -6.60 -19.25 -10.65
CA TYR A 360 -7.20 -19.94 -9.51
C TYR A 360 -8.43 -20.75 -9.92
N TYR A 361 -9.36 -20.15 -10.67
CA TYR A 361 -10.56 -20.86 -11.15
C TYR A 361 -10.24 -21.98 -12.12
N ILE A 362 -9.20 -21.85 -12.94
CA ILE A 362 -8.71 -22.93 -13.82
C ILE A 362 -8.24 -24.11 -12.97
N CYS A 363 -7.40 -23.88 -11.95
CA CYS A 363 -6.93 -24.91 -11.04
C CYS A 363 -8.09 -25.62 -10.33
N CYS A 364 -9.04 -24.86 -9.77
CA CYS A 364 -10.24 -25.44 -9.16
C CYS A 364 -11.04 -26.32 -10.14
N ARG A 365 -11.28 -25.84 -11.36
CA ARG A 365 -12.02 -26.57 -12.38
C ARG A 365 -11.32 -27.86 -12.79
N VAL A 366 -10.00 -27.83 -12.95
CA VAL A 366 -9.20 -29.01 -13.28
C VAL A 366 -9.27 -30.05 -12.15
N LEU A 367 -9.13 -29.63 -10.89
CA LEU A 367 -9.24 -30.53 -9.73
C LEU A 367 -10.64 -31.12 -9.61
N VAL A 368 -11.69 -30.32 -9.66
CA VAL A 368 -13.09 -30.77 -9.56
C VAL A 368 -13.45 -31.73 -10.68
N LYS A 369 -13.01 -31.46 -11.92
CA LYS A 369 -13.21 -32.37 -13.06
C LYS A 369 -12.56 -33.74 -12.86
N LYS A 370 -11.56 -33.83 -12.03
CA LYS A 370 -10.85 -35.06 -11.64
C LYS A 370 -11.34 -35.63 -10.29
N GLU A 371 -12.44 -35.14 -9.76
CA GLU A 371 -13.04 -35.56 -8.47
C GLU A 371 -12.10 -35.29 -7.26
N LEU A 372 -11.26 -34.24 -7.33
CA LEU A 372 -10.34 -33.80 -6.27
C LEU A 372 -10.89 -32.56 -5.57
N GLU A 373 -10.37 -32.30 -4.36
CA GLU A 373 -10.72 -31.10 -3.60
C GLU A 373 -10.22 -29.83 -4.33
N PRO A 374 -11.07 -28.80 -4.49
CA PRO A 374 -10.67 -27.57 -5.13
C PRO A 374 -9.65 -26.81 -4.26
N VAL A 375 -8.95 -25.86 -4.87
CA VAL A 375 -8.06 -24.94 -4.14
C VAL A 375 -8.87 -24.16 -3.11
N PRO A 376 -8.39 -24.01 -1.84
CA PRO A 376 -9.08 -23.25 -0.80
C PRO A 376 -9.40 -21.81 -1.20
N VAL A 377 -10.57 -21.31 -0.76
CA VAL A 377 -11.06 -19.96 -1.09
C VAL A 377 -10.15 -18.86 -0.54
N ASP A 378 -9.41 -19.12 0.52
CA ASP A 378 -8.45 -18.18 1.12
C ASP A 378 -7.41 -17.65 0.12
N TYR A 379 -7.11 -18.41 -0.93
CA TYR A 379 -6.20 -17.96 -1.98
C TYR A 379 -6.77 -16.81 -2.83
N LEU A 380 -8.10 -16.75 -3.03
CA LEU A 380 -8.72 -15.59 -3.68
C LEU A 380 -8.57 -14.32 -2.83
N GLU A 381 -8.70 -14.45 -1.52
CA GLU A 381 -8.46 -13.33 -0.61
C GLU A 381 -6.98 -12.89 -0.64
N LYS A 382 -6.03 -13.83 -0.65
CA LYS A 382 -4.60 -13.54 -0.82
C LYS A 382 -4.32 -12.83 -2.14
N ILE A 383 -4.91 -13.26 -3.26
CA ILE A 383 -4.80 -12.58 -4.56
C ILE A 383 -5.31 -11.15 -4.48
N SER A 384 -6.51 -10.93 -3.93
CA SER A 384 -7.11 -9.60 -3.84
C SER A 384 -6.30 -8.65 -2.96
N LYS A 385 -5.73 -9.15 -1.84
CA LYS A 385 -4.95 -8.40 -0.86
C LYS A 385 -3.45 -8.32 -1.21
N SER A 386 -2.99 -8.92 -2.31
CA SER A 386 -1.57 -8.84 -2.70
C SER A 386 -1.13 -7.39 -2.87
N ARG A 387 -0.05 -7.01 -2.19
CA ARG A 387 0.46 -5.63 -2.14
C ARG A 387 1.33 -5.30 -3.35
N ASP A 388 2.03 -6.30 -3.85
CA ASP A 388 2.98 -6.19 -4.94
C ASP A 388 2.91 -7.43 -5.85
N ILE A 389 3.61 -7.34 -6.97
CA ILE A 389 3.64 -8.40 -7.98
C ILE A 389 4.33 -9.67 -7.45
N PHE A 390 5.28 -9.55 -6.52
CA PHE A 390 6.01 -10.70 -5.97
C PHE A 390 5.12 -11.52 -5.04
N ALA A 391 4.34 -10.85 -4.18
CA ALA A 391 3.33 -11.50 -3.35
C ALA A 391 2.25 -12.19 -4.20
N LEU A 392 1.87 -11.58 -5.31
CA LEU A 392 0.91 -12.16 -6.26
C LEU A 392 1.49 -13.39 -6.97
N GLU A 393 2.74 -13.31 -7.43
CA GLU A 393 3.47 -14.42 -8.07
C GLU A 393 3.66 -15.61 -7.12
N ASN A 394 4.06 -15.34 -5.87
CA ASN A 394 4.16 -16.37 -4.84
C ASN A 394 2.82 -17.05 -4.58
N THR A 395 1.73 -16.28 -4.50
CA THR A 395 0.38 -16.84 -4.30
C THR A 395 -0.02 -17.77 -5.44
N ILE A 396 0.29 -17.43 -6.70
CA ILE A 396 0.02 -18.29 -7.85
C ILE A 396 0.92 -19.53 -7.82
N THR A 397 2.17 -19.39 -7.42
CA THR A 397 3.09 -20.52 -7.24
C THR A 397 2.56 -21.50 -6.19
N ASP A 398 2.09 -21.01 -5.05
CA ASP A 398 1.47 -21.83 -4.00
C ASP A 398 0.21 -22.56 -4.51
N ILE A 399 -0.63 -21.89 -5.31
CA ILE A 399 -1.82 -22.49 -5.94
C ILE A 399 -1.43 -23.63 -6.89
N MET A 400 -0.38 -23.43 -7.70
CA MET A 400 0.12 -24.47 -8.61
C MET A 400 0.70 -25.66 -7.83
N GLU A 401 1.42 -25.40 -6.75
CA GLU A 401 2.00 -26.44 -5.89
C GLU A 401 0.91 -27.23 -5.17
N TYR A 402 -0.09 -26.56 -4.57
CA TYR A 402 -1.27 -27.20 -4.00
C TYR A 402 -1.97 -28.10 -5.02
N THR A 403 -2.16 -27.60 -6.27
CA THR A 403 -2.80 -28.35 -7.34
C THR A 403 -1.98 -29.60 -7.70
N LYS A 404 -0.66 -29.49 -7.73
CA LYS A 404 0.27 -30.59 -7.99
C LYS A 404 0.22 -31.64 -6.87
N GLU A 405 0.32 -31.22 -5.61
CA GLU A 405 0.33 -32.12 -4.45
C GLU A 405 -0.98 -32.94 -4.35
N ASN A 406 -2.12 -32.29 -4.53
CA ASN A 406 -3.41 -32.99 -4.55
C ASN A 406 -3.54 -33.96 -5.73
N SER A 407 -2.94 -33.64 -6.87
CA SER A 407 -2.91 -34.55 -8.03
C SER A 407 -2.06 -35.80 -7.76
N ILE A 408 -0.90 -35.63 -7.13
CA ILE A 408 0.01 -36.73 -6.82
C ILE A 408 -0.62 -37.66 -5.77
N SER A 409 -1.22 -37.09 -4.74
CA SER A 409 -1.89 -37.85 -3.67
C SER A 409 -3.04 -38.70 -4.22
N SER A 410 -3.75 -38.24 -5.26
CA SER A 410 -4.84 -38.96 -5.91
C SER A 410 -4.38 -40.03 -6.90
N HIS A 411 -3.19 -39.86 -7.53
CA HIS A 411 -2.61 -40.86 -8.43
C HIS A 411 -1.86 -41.96 -7.67
N ALA A 412 -1.32 -41.67 -6.50
CA ALA A 412 -0.67 -42.67 -5.65
C ALA A 412 -1.66 -43.76 -5.16
N VAL A 413 -2.88 -43.39 -4.83
CA VAL A 413 -3.88 -44.34 -4.32
C VAL A 413 -4.37 -45.34 -5.38
N PRO A 414 -4.73 -44.94 -6.62
CA PRO A 414 -5.06 -45.91 -7.65
C PRO A 414 -3.89 -46.83 -8.02
N ASN A 415 -2.67 -46.31 -8.19
CA ASN A 415 -1.48 -47.11 -8.48
C ASN A 415 -1.17 -48.09 -7.34
N TYR A 416 -1.25 -47.68 -6.10
CA TYR A 416 -1.06 -48.52 -4.93
C TYR A 416 -2.10 -49.67 -4.87
N ILE A 417 -3.37 -49.37 -5.13
CA ILE A 417 -4.44 -50.37 -5.20
C ILE A 417 -4.14 -51.37 -6.32
N ILE A 418 -3.80 -50.92 -7.51
CA ILE A 418 -3.47 -51.78 -8.65
C ILE A 418 -2.26 -52.65 -8.37
N GLU A 419 -1.15 -52.08 -7.92
CA GLU A 419 0.07 -52.83 -7.60
C GLU A 419 -0.18 -53.91 -6.54
N ASN A 420 -0.88 -53.59 -5.47
CA ASN A 420 -1.21 -54.55 -4.45
C ASN A 420 -2.19 -55.63 -4.94
N THR A 421 -3.13 -55.26 -5.82
CA THR A 421 -4.04 -56.21 -6.44
C THR A 421 -3.27 -57.22 -7.31
N LEU A 422 -2.38 -56.72 -8.16
CA LEU A 422 -1.55 -57.57 -9.03
C LEU A 422 -0.62 -58.47 -8.23
N ARG A 423 0.01 -57.93 -7.19
CA ARG A 423 0.89 -58.69 -6.25
C ARG A 423 0.08 -59.79 -5.54
N TYR A 424 -1.10 -59.47 -5.03
CA TYR A 424 -1.94 -60.45 -4.37
C TYR A 424 -2.37 -61.57 -5.32
N ILE A 425 -2.78 -61.24 -6.55
CA ILE A 425 -3.16 -62.23 -7.58
C ILE A 425 -1.99 -63.14 -7.90
N SER A 426 -0.79 -62.61 -8.16
CA SER A 426 0.39 -63.40 -8.50
C SER A 426 0.85 -64.35 -7.39
N GLN A 427 0.65 -63.96 -6.13
CA GLN A 427 1.00 -64.79 -4.97
C GLN A 427 -0.07 -65.84 -4.60
N ASN A 428 -1.31 -65.69 -5.06
CA ASN A 428 -2.45 -66.51 -4.61
C ASN A 428 -3.24 -67.12 -5.79
N LEU A 429 -2.58 -67.45 -6.90
CA LEU A 429 -3.24 -67.93 -8.13
C LEU A 429 -4.13 -69.16 -7.91
N SER A 430 -3.70 -70.09 -7.02
CA SER A 430 -4.46 -71.29 -6.64
C SER A 430 -5.62 -71.02 -5.65
N GLY A 431 -5.65 -69.83 -5.05
CA GLY A 431 -6.61 -69.44 -4.01
C GLY A 431 -7.90 -68.87 -4.52
N ASN A 432 -8.71 -68.37 -3.56
CA ASN A 432 -9.96 -67.66 -3.87
C ASN A 432 -9.65 -66.23 -4.29
N LEU A 433 -9.75 -65.96 -5.56
CA LEU A 433 -9.52 -64.65 -6.20
C LEU A 433 -10.84 -63.97 -6.61
N SER A 434 -11.94 -64.19 -5.84
CA SER A 434 -13.16 -63.43 -6.07
C SER A 434 -12.97 -61.93 -5.81
N LEU A 435 -13.75 -61.09 -6.51
CA LEU A 435 -13.69 -59.62 -6.34
C LEU A 435 -13.84 -59.20 -4.85
N ASP A 436 -14.76 -59.90 -4.14
CA ASP A 436 -15.01 -59.66 -2.71
C ASP A 436 -13.82 -60.06 -1.84
N ALA A 437 -13.15 -61.20 -2.13
CA ALA A 437 -11.99 -61.68 -1.41
C ALA A 437 -10.79 -60.71 -1.55
N ILE A 438 -10.52 -60.27 -2.79
CA ILE A 438 -9.40 -59.32 -3.03
C ILE A 438 -9.73 -57.96 -2.42
N ALA A 439 -10.96 -57.45 -2.55
CA ALA A 439 -11.38 -56.18 -1.99
C ALA A 439 -11.31 -56.18 -0.47
N GLY A 440 -11.74 -57.31 0.17
CA GLY A 440 -11.64 -57.51 1.61
C GLY A 440 -10.18 -57.46 2.10
N GLN A 441 -9.26 -58.11 1.39
CA GLN A 441 -7.83 -58.13 1.72
C GLN A 441 -7.18 -56.76 1.61
N LEU A 442 -7.67 -55.93 0.66
CA LEU A 442 -7.17 -54.58 0.46
C LEU A 442 -7.93 -53.52 1.25
N HIS A 443 -8.91 -53.96 2.09
CA HIS A 443 -9.78 -53.09 2.88
C HIS A 443 -10.51 -52.00 2.09
N ILE A 444 -10.96 -52.34 0.87
CA ILE A 444 -11.70 -51.42 -0.02
C ILE A 444 -13.04 -52.06 -0.44
N SER A 445 -13.96 -51.26 -0.97
CA SER A 445 -15.22 -51.80 -1.51
C SER A 445 -14.99 -52.52 -2.85
N PRO A 446 -15.73 -53.65 -3.10
CA PRO A 446 -15.64 -54.37 -4.39
C PRO A 446 -15.90 -53.47 -5.59
N SER A 447 -16.86 -52.55 -5.48
CA SER A 447 -17.18 -51.56 -6.52
C SER A 447 -16.04 -50.62 -6.81
N HIS A 448 -15.28 -50.19 -5.79
CA HIS A 448 -14.10 -49.34 -5.93
C HIS A 448 -12.97 -50.10 -6.65
N LEU A 449 -12.65 -51.32 -6.20
CA LEU A 449 -11.64 -52.16 -6.83
C LEU A 449 -11.98 -52.40 -8.32
N SER A 450 -13.21 -52.82 -8.65
CA SER A 450 -13.61 -53.08 -10.02
C SER A 450 -13.48 -51.85 -10.96
N ARG A 451 -13.89 -50.66 -10.44
CA ARG A 451 -13.80 -49.39 -11.19
C ARG A 451 -12.35 -48.99 -11.43
N THR A 452 -11.52 -49.04 -10.37
CA THR A 452 -10.09 -48.69 -10.43
C THR A 452 -9.33 -49.61 -11.38
N PHE A 453 -9.58 -50.92 -11.30
CA PHE A 453 -8.93 -51.91 -12.18
C PHE A 453 -9.31 -51.71 -13.65
N LYS A 454 -10.57 -51.40 -13.93
CA LYS A 454 -11.03 -51.09 -15.28
C LYS A 454 -10.49 -49.78 -15.84
N LYS A 455 -10.37 -48.74 -14.98
CA LYS A 455 -9.74 -47.43 -15.34
C LYS A 455 -8.24 -47.59 -15.71
N ALA A 456 -7.53 -48.54 -15.12
CA ALA A 456 -6.13 -48.83 -15.42
C ALA A 456 -5.93 -49.59 -16.76
N ALA A 457 -6.95 -49.71 -17.57
CA ALA A 457 -6.96 -50.40 -18.88
C ALA A 457 -6.53 -51.89 -18.84
N LEU A 458 -6.62 -52.53 -17.65
CA LEU A 458 -6.31 -53.97 -17.45
C LEU A 458 -7.48 -54.91 -17.80
N GLY A 459 -8.59 -54.37 -18.32
CA GLY A 459 -9.81 -55.12 -18.56
C GLY A 459 -10.62 -55.44 -17.32
N SER A 460 -11.41 -56.50 -17.31
CA SER A 460 -12.07 -56.93 -16.08
C SER A 460 -11.12 -57.74 -15.23
N LEU A 461 -11.25 -57.62 -13.88
CA LEU A 461 -10.44 -58.35 -12.91
C LEU A 461 -10.49 -59.87 -13.14
N THR A 462 -11.67 -60.37 -13.47
CA THR A 462 -11.89 -61.80 -13.76
C THR A 462 -11.17 -62.26 -15.04
N GLU A 463 -11.16 -61.45 -16.07
CA GLU A 463 -10.42 -61.75 -17.30
C GLU A 463 -8.92 -61.75 -17.06
N TYR A 464 -8.40 -60.80 -16.28
CA TYR A 464 -7.00 -60.77 -15.91
C TYR A 464 -6.58 -61.99 -15.10
N ILE A 465 -7.34 -62.38 -14.07
CA ILE A 465 -7.08 -63.58 -13.26
C ILE A 465 -7.07 -64.83 -14.16
N ASN A 466 -8.08 -64.99 -15.03
CA ASN A 466 -8.12 -66.13 -15.94
C ASN A 466 -6.89 -66.19 -16.85
N LYS A 467 -6.46 -65.05 -17.38
CA LYS A 467 -5.26 -64.97 -18.22
C LYS A 467 -4.01 -65.42 -17.46
N GLU A 468 -3.77 -64.89 -16.25
CA GLU A 468 -2.64 -65.29 -15.41
C GLU A 468 -2.64 -66.79 -15.05
N ARG A 469 -3.84 -67.33 -14.74
CA ARG A 469 -3.99 -68.79 -14.47
C ARG A 469 -3.70 -69.64 -15.68
N ILE A 470 -4.11 -69.22 -16.87
CA ILE A 470 -3.82 -69.92 -18.13
C ILE A 470 -2.36 -69.89 -18.47
N GLU A 471 -1.66 -68.73 -18.30
CA GLU A 471 -0.22 -68.65 -18.51
C GLU A 471 0.52 -69.59 -17.54
N LYS A 472 0.13 -69.63 -16.26
CA LYS A 472 0.73 -70.56 -15.28
C LYS A 472 0.43 -72.02 -15.64
N ALA A 473 -0.77 -72.31 -16.13
CA ALA A 473 -1.10 -73.67 -16.57
C ALA A 473 -0.27 -74.09 -17.81
N LYS A 474 0.02 -73.20 -18.71
CA LYS A 474 0.94 -73.45 -19.86
C LYS A 474 2.35 -73.86 -19.38
N GLU A 475 2.89 -73.07 -18.40
CA GLU A 475 4.19 -73.42 -17.79
C GLU A 475 4.18 -74.86 -17.21
N LEU A 476 3.14 -75.19 -16.48
CA LEU A 476 3.01 -76.53 -15.87
C LEU A 476 2.82 -77.64 -16.88
N LEU A 477 2.04 -77.41 -17.95
CA LEU A 477 1.86 -78.33 -19.05
C LEU A 477 3.16 -78.61 -19.83
N GLN A 478 4.03 -77.63 -19.93
CA GLN A 478 5.34 -77.74 -20.62
C GLN A 478 6.44 -78.39 -19.76
N ASN A 479 6.42 -78.18 -18.46
CA ASN A 479 7.52 -78.49 -17.59
C ASN A 479 7.26 -79.62 -16.59
N THR A 480 6.06 -80.24 -16.59
CA THR A 480 5.67 -81.26 -15.64
C THR A 480 4.87 -82.39 -16.27
N ASP A 481 4.89 -83.58 -15.65
CA ASP A 481 4.08 -84.75 -16.03
C ASP A 481 2.67 -84.75 -15.39
N LEU A 482 2.28 -83.67 -14.72
CA LEU A 482 0.99 -83.57 -14.07
C LEU A 482 -0.17 -83.82 -15.01
N LEU A 483 -1.23 -84.42 -14.53
CA LEU A 483 -2.46 -84.63 -15.29
C LEU A 483 -3.27 -83.34 -15.37
N THR A 484 -4.08 -83.20 -16.41
CA THR A 484 -4.83 -81.96 -16.68
C THR A 484 -5.71 -81.54 -15.51
N TYR A 485 -6.27 -82.46 -14.71
CA TYR A 485 -7.06 -82.14 -13.54
C TYR A 485 -6.22 -81.61 -12.37
N GLU A 486 -4.96 -82.16 -12.20
CA GLU A 486 -4.01 -81.71 -11.19
C GLU A 486 -3.52 -80.28 -11.48
N ILE A 487 -3.27 -80.02 -12.77
CA ILE A 487 -2.91 -78.66 -13.24
C ILE A 487 -4.08 -77.71 -13.00
N ALA A 488 -5.32 -78.08 -13.34
CA ALA A 488 -6.49 -77.27 -13.10
C ALA A 488 -6.61 -76.86 -11.62
N GLU A 489 -6.42 -77.82 -10.70
CA GLU A 489 -6.47 -77.58 -9.26
C GLU A 489 -5.29 -76.69 -8.77
N SER A 490 -4.10 -76.93 -9.26
CA SER A 490 -2.89 -76.17 -8.89
C SER A 490 -2.95 -74.70 -9.33
N VAL A 491 -3.68 -74.41 -10.38
CA VAL A 491 -3.91 -73.02 -10.85
C VAL A 491 -5.23 -72.44 -10.37
N GLY A 492 -5.98 -73.11 -9.50
CA GLY A 492 -7.13 -72.57 -8.78
C GLY A 492 -8.49 -72.80 -9.44
N TYR A 493 -8.62 -73.76 -10.38
CA TYR A 493 -9.93 -74.18 -10.90
C TYR A 493 -10.39 -75.45 -10.18
N LYS A 494 -11.60 -75.39 -9.62
CA LYS A 494 -12.20 -76.51 -8.92
C LYS A 494 -12.78 -77.57 -9.86
N ASP A 495 -13.04 -77.20 -11.13
CA ASP A 495 -13.61 -78.09 -12.15
C ASP A 495 -12.70 -78.12 -13.39
N ALA A 496 -12.17 -79.30 -13.68
CA ALA A 496 -11.28 -79.53 -14.82
C ALA A 496 -11.96 -79.34 -16.17
N THR A 497 -13.27 -79.57 -16.24
CA THR A 497 -14.05 -79.35 -17.49
C THR A 497 -14.16 -77.84 -17.77
N TYR A 498 -14.48 -77.08 -16.73
CA TYR A 498 -14.51 -75.62 -16.82
C TYR A 498 -13.13 -75.03 -17.15
N PHE A 499 -12.08 -75.50 -16.50
CA PHE A 499 -10.71 -75.16 -16.83
C PHE A 499 -10.40 -75.42 -18.31
N SER A 500 -10.72 -76.62 -18.81
CA SER A 500 -10.44 -76.97 -20.24
C SER A 500 -11.17 -76.07 -21.19
N SER A 501 -12.40 -75.64 -20.88
CA SER A 501 -13.18 -74.71 -21.68
C SER A 501 -12.56 -73.29 -21.71
N ILE A 502 -12.10 -72.78 -20.55
CA ILE A 502 -11.43 -71.49 -20.41
C ILE A 502 -10.06 -71.53 -21.13
N PHE A 503 -9.28 -72.60 -20.94
CA PHE A 503 -7.99 -72.77 -21.61
C PHE A 503 -8.16 -72.74 -23.14
N ARG A 504 -9.16 -73.49 -23.65
CA ARG A 504 -9.44 -73.50 -25.11
C ARG A 504 -9.91 -72.11 -25.61
N LYS A 505 -10.62 -71.35 -24.76
CA LYS A 505 -11.04 -69.98 -25.11
C LYS A 505 -9.85 -69.05 -25.31
N TYR A 506 -8.82 -69.20 -24.49
CA TYR A 506 -7.62 -68.32 -24.54
C TYR A 506 -6.55 -68.83 -25.52
N GLU A 507 -6.32 -70.14 -25.62
CA GLU A 507 -5.25 -70.73 -26.43
C GLU A 507 -5.73 -71.35 -27.75
N GLY A 508 -7.01 -71.45 -27.99
CA GLY A 508 -7.62 -72.01 -29.22
C GLY A 508 -7.64 -73.55 -29.25
N ILE A 509 -6.89 -74.25 -28.38
CA ILE A 509 -6.79 -75.71 -28.28
C ILE A 509 -6.99 -76.16 -26.84
N SER A 510 -7.30 -77.47 -26.63
CA SER A 510 -7.47 -78.04 -25.31
C SER A 510 -6.11 -78.19 -24.58
N PRO A 511 -6.08 -78.26 -23.22
CA PRO A 511 -4.86 -78.48 -22.43
C PRO A 511 -4.13 -79.75 -22.87
N SER A 512 -4.85 -80.85 -23.17
CA SER A 512 -4.25 -82.10 -23.64
C SER A 512 -3.59 -81.97 -25.02
N GLU A 513 -4.25 -81.29 -25.95
CA GLU A 513 -3.68 -80.96 -27.27
C GLU A 513 -2.49 -80.01 -27.17
N TYR A 514 -2.52 -79.11 -26.20
CA TYR A 514 -1.39 -78.20 -25.94
C TYR A 514 -0.16 -78.97 -25.41
N LYS A 515 -0.37 -79.85 -24.42
CA LYS A 515 0.68 -80.72 -23.84
C LYS A 515 1.32 -81.61 -24.91
N ALA A 516 0.50 -82.24 -25.80
CA ALA A 516 0.94 -83.11 -26.90
C ALA A 516 1.83 -82.40 -27.95
N LYS A 517 1.94 -81.05 -27.95
CA LYS A 517 2.85 -80.30 -28.82
C LYS A 517 4.28 -80.20 -28.26
N PHE A 518 4.47 -80.48 -26.98
CA PHE A 518 5.77 -80.33 -26.30
C PHE A 518 6.34 -81.66 -25.79
N PHE A 519 5.53 -82.70 -25.79
CA PHE A 519 5.90 -84.11 -25.50
C PHE A 519 5.48 -85.01 -26.69
#